data_a92770b05a316f76dc2b699e72b60660
#
_entry.id   a92770b05a316f76dc2b699e72b60660
#
_cell.length_a   1.000
_cell.length_b   1.000
_cell.length_c   1.000
_cell.angle_alpha   90.00
_cell.angle_beta   90.00
_cell.angle_gamma   90.00
#
_symmetry.space_group_name_H-M   'P 1'
#
loop_
_entity.id
_entity.type
_entity.pdbx_description
1 polymer ?
#
loop_
_entity_poly.entity_id
_entity_poly.type
_entity_poly.pdbx_seq_one_letter_code
_entity_poly.pdbx_strand_id
1 'polypeptide(L)'
;MSKKVLSIEVGLFTTRICEMEAGKKNPHVFNCISFDTPENIVEDGFILDKETLVAEMKSHLAKERITTRDVIFTVSSTKIANREVVIPLVPESKIRAVIDANATEYFPLDISEYTISYTILDKINTKDEKKLKLLLLAAPNNLIKNIYSFAEMMGFSIYNIDYMGNSSYQIVKKQVGNGVNVAIQINEQTTLVNVIEDEKLVLQRTIPYGAMNIINSVLDNPVFGKKTPREAAMLLMQENLINAYLDMGDEVGNGISRMSETYDRIMQEVRGREDITSAIQYIMNNVIRVMDYFMSRNSDKKVNGIFLIGMGSKFKGIEVLFKNEMGYDVRKIESLFGVTFSKGLSIPVYNQAEFLSCFGATIAPVGFVPSEMNNGSERKGDVKIMFGVMVGAAAVAFLMTAIPFVNMQMAKSHQAKLKSKIEELSPIRDVYAQRDAAYKKYQHVLYMYDQTSNRNYQLNMLIAELENRLPASMTVSSLTSDENYVTMNITTDSKISIAEMIMQLKQISSITDVNVASLIEDEDEGSGNKLVTFAVTCVYKPFEAYEDEAEEDLQIREDAAEEGTNGAASTDNTNAANTTDTANSVEEGTGNEQ
;
A
#
# COMPACT_ATOMS: atom_id res chain seq x y z
N MET A 1 -19.95 30.16 7.42
CA MET A 1 -19.87 29.41 8.68
C MET A 1 -19.19 28.08 8.35
N SER A 2 -18.25 27.64 9.17
CA SER A 2 -17.65 26.31 9.01
C SER A 2 -18.72 25.23 9.24
N LYS A 3 -18.67 24.16 8.45
CA LYS A 3 -19.63 23.06 8.53
C LYS A 3 -19.26 22.15 9.69
N LYS A 4 -20.25 21.76 10.51
CA LYS A 4 -20.08 20.77 11.57
C LYS A 4 -20.21 19.37 10.97
N VAL A 5 -19.26 18.48 11.25
CA VAL A 5 -19.21 17.12 10.73
C VAL A 5 -18.86 16.11 11.82
N LEU A 6 -19.20 14.85 11.60
CA LEU A 6 -18.63 13.73 12.36
C LEU A 6 -17.43 13.19 11.61
N SER A 7 -16.29 13.14 12.27
CA SER A 7 -15.12 12.40 11.82
C SER A 7 -15.14 11.02 12.46
N ILE A 8 -15.16 9.97 11.63
CA ILE A 8 -15.38 8.58 12.05
C ILE A 8 -14.22 7.72 11.59
N GLU A 9 -13.60 7.01 12.51
CA GLU A 9 -12.64 5.94 12.28
C GLU A 9 -13.21 4.64 12.83
N VAL A 10 -13.42 3.65 11.96
CA VAL A 10 -13.81 2.30 12.35
C VAL A 10 -12.56 1.45 12.35
N GLY A 11 -12.00 1.20 13.52
CA GLY A 11 -10.84 0.32 13.70
C GLY A 11 -11.24 -1.10 14.07
N LEU A 12 -10.28 -2.02 14.01
CA LEU A 12 -10.48 -3.43 14.37
C LEU A 12 -10.86 -3.62 15.84
N PHE A 13 -10.24 -2.84 16.74
CA PHE A 13 -10.47 -2.92 18.18
C PHE A 13 -11.35 -1.80 18.72
N THR A 14 -11.28 -0.63 18.11
CA THR A 14 -11.93 0.58 18.67
C THR A 14 -12.48 1.44 17.54
N THR A 15 -13.75 1.78 17.65
CA THR A 15 -14.39 2.78 16.80
C THR A 15 -14.31 4.14 17.48
N ARG A 16 -13.88 5.17 16.75
CA ARG A 16 -13.70 6.54 17.23
C ARG A 16 -14.55 7.50 16.42
N ILE A 17 -15.22 8.41 17.10
CA ILE A 17 -16.09 9.41 16.48
C ILE A 17 -15.83 10.75 17.14
N CYS A 18 -15.56 11.78 16.33
CA CYS A 18 -15.40 13.15 16.82
C CYS A 18 -16.34 14.10 16.08
N GLU A 19 -17.08 14.90 16.81
CA GLU A 19 -17.89 15.97 16.24
C GLU A 19 -17.04 17.24 16.15
N MET A 20 -16.84 17.77 14.95
CA MET A 20 -15.80 18.79 14.68
C MET A 20 -16.22 19.79 13.61
N GLU A 21 -15.48 20.89 13.50
CA GLU A 21 -15.55 21.82 12.37
C GLU A 21 -14.69 21.33 11.20
N ALA A 22 -15.26 21.26 9.99
CA ALA A 22 -14.53 20.91 8.77
C ALA A 22 -13.77 22.12 8.19
N GLY A 23 -12.60 21.85 7.55
CA GLY A 23 -11.83 22.82 6.78
C GLY A 23 -11.04 23.84 7.60
N LYS A 24 -10.81 23.59 8.87
CA LYS A 24 -10.00 24.46 9.74
C LYS A 24 -8.58 23.91 9.88
N LYS A 25 -7.58 24.79 9.73
CA LYS A 25 -6.16 24.43 9.99
C LYS A 25 -5.92 23.99 11.44
N ASN A 26 -6.65 24.58 12.39
CA ASN A 26 -6.67 24.19 13.79
C ASN A 26 -8.06 23.64 14.07
N PRO A 27 -8.25 22.32 14.08
CA PRO A 27 -9.56 21.72 14.26
C PRO A 27 -10.12 22.03 15.65
N HIS A 28 -11.43 22.32 15.70
CA HIS A 28 -12.17 22.49 16.94
C HIS A 28 -13.08 21.29 17.17
N VAL A 29 -12.94 20.68 18.34
CA VAL A 29 -13.63 19.47 18.74
C VAL A 29 -14.79 19.82 19.66
N PHE A 30 -16.01 19.42 19.28
CA PHE A 30 -17.22 19.63 20.08
C PHE A 30 -17.50 18.43 20.99
N ASN A 31 -17.28 17.21 20.46
CA ASN A 31 -17.49 15.97 21.18
C ASN A 31 -16.59 14.86 20.64
N CYS A 32 -16.23 13.89 21.47
CA CYS A 32 -15.49 12.69 21.11
C CYS A 32 -16.06 11.47 21.81
N ILE A 33 -16.21 10.39 21.06
CA ILE A 33 -16.64 9.09 21.54
C ILE A 33 -15.62 8.05 21.09
N SER A 34 -15.29 7.12 21.96
CA SER A 34 -14.65 5.87 21.59
C SER A 34 -15.37 4.72 22.25
N PHE A 35 -15.54 3.63 21.51
CA PHE A 35 -16.11 2.41 22.03
C PHE A 35 -15.44 1.21 21.38
N ASP A 36 -15.54 0.06 22.05
CA ASP A 36 -15.00 -1.18 21.56
C ASP A 36 -15.74 -1.62 20.30
N THR A 37 -15.02 -1.80 19.20
CA THR A 37 -15.58 -2.43 18.01
C THR A 37 -15.88 -3.89 18.35
N PRO A 38 -17.09 -4.41 18.10
CA PRO A 38 -17.41 -5.82 18.31
C PRO A 38 -16.46 -6.72 17.52
N GLU A 39 -16.16 -7.90 18.04
CA GLU A 39 -15.18 -8.80 17.44
C GLU A 39 -15.67 -9.33 16.09
N ASN A 40 -14.75 -9.50 15.14
CA ASN A 40 -14.96 -10.09 13.82
C ASN A 40 -15.92 -9.32 12.88
N ILE A 41 -16.25 -8.07 13.18
CA ILE A 41 -17.10 -7.25 12.31
C ILE A 41 -16.32 -6.31 11.38
N VAL A 42 -15.02 -6.19 11.57
CA VAL A 42 -14.12 -5.35 10.73
C VAL A 42 -12.92 -6.19 10.31
N GLU A 43 -12.59 -6.14 9.03
CA GLU A 43 -11.38 -6.76 8.48
C GLU A 43 -10.81 -5.89 7.38
N ASP A 44 -9.53 -5.55 7.49
CA ASP A 44 -8.76 -4.73 6.51
C ASP A 44 -9.53 -3.50 5.99
N GLY A 45 -10.20 -2.78 6.91
CA GLY A 45 -11.00 -1.59 6.61
C GLY A 45 -12.42 -1.87 6.10
N PHE A 46 -12.79 -3.13 5.85
CA PHE A 46 -14.15 -3.51 5.49
C PHE A 46 -15.00 -3.74 6.73
N ILE A 47 -16.20 -3.21 6.73
CA ILE A 47 -17.23 -3.51 7.73
C ILE A 47 -17.99 -4.74 7.24
N LEU A 48 -17.76 -5.89 7.89
CA LEU A 48 -18.35 -7.18 7.51
C LEU A 48 -19.77 -7.30 8.03
N ASP A 49 -20.01 -6.97 9.31
CA ASP A 49 -21.34 -6.94 9.93
C ASP A 49 -21.74 -5.48 10.22
N LYS A 50 -22.45 -4.91 9.25
CA LYS A 50 -22.91 -3.52 9.33
C LYS A 50 -24.03 -3.35 10.32
N GLU A 51 -24.92 -4.32 10.44
CA GLU A 51 -26.08 -4.30 11.33
C GLU A 51 -25.67 -4.15 12.77
N THR A 52 -24.73 -4.98 13.22
CA THR A 52 -24.18 -4.93 14.59
C THR A 52 -23.49 -3.58 14.85
N LEU A 53 -22.65 -3.10 13.92
CA LEU A 53 -21.97 -1.82 14.09
C LEU A 53 -22.95 -0.63 14.08
N VAL A 54 -24.00 -0.69 13.26
CA VAL A 54 -25.08 0.33 13.21
C VAL A 54 -25.78 0.42 14.56
N ALA A 55 -26.12 -0.71 15.18
CA ALA A 55 -26.79 -0.74 16.47
C ALA A 55 -25.92 -0.11 17.57
N GLU A 56 -24.65 -0.52 17.65
CA GLU A 56 -23.68 -0.01 18.62
C GLU A 56 -23.45 1.51 18.42
N MET A 57 -23.17 1.91 17.20
CA MET A 57 -22.89 3.32 16.89
C MET A 57 -24.10 4.21 17.17
N LYS A 58 -25.32 3.79 16.81
CA LYS A 58 -26.56 4.53 17.12
C LYS A 58 -26.78 4.66 18.62
N SER A 59 -26.50 3.62 19.39
CA SER A 59 -26.58 3.65 20.86
C SER A 59 -25.65 4.70 21.47
N HIS A 60 -24.38 4.70 21.05
CA HIS A 60 -23.37 5.64 21.53
C HIS A 60 -23.67 7.09 21.11
N LEU A 61 -24.09 7.33 19.87
CA LEU A 61 -24.48 8.66 19.39
C LEU A 61 -25.70 9.22 20.14
N ALA A 62 -26.68 8.36 20.44
CA ALA A 62 -27.87 8.74 21.19
C ALA A 62 -27.53 9.11 22.64
N LYS A 63 -26.66 8.33 23.31
CA LYS A 63 -26.18 8.57 24.66
C LYS A 63 -25.52 9.95 24.78
N GLU A 64 -24.68 10.32 23.81
CA GLU A 64 -23.97 11.60 23.77
C GLU A 64 -24.79 12.72 23.09
N ARG A 65 -26.05 12.46 22.72
CA ARG A 65 -26.97 13.41 22.08
C ARG A 65 -26.41 14.04 20.80
N ILE A 66 -25.62 13.29 20.05
CA ILE A 66 -25.03 13.73 18.77
C ILE A 66 -26.06 13.56 17.66
N THR A 67 -26.42 14.67 17.00
CA THR A 67 -27.42 14.70 15.93
C THR A 67 -26.85 15.02 14.56
N THR A 68 -25.56 15.35 14.46
CA THR A 68 -24.86 15.62 13.21
C THR A 68 -24.90 14.40 12.31
N ARG A 69 -25.17 14.61 10.99
CA ARG A 69 -25.33 13.56 9.99
C ARG A 69 -24.32 13.66 8.83
N ASP A 70 -23.70 14.81 8.64
CA ASP A 70 -22.60 14.95 7.68
C ASP A 70 -21.36 14.29 8.25
N VAL A 71 -20.77 13.36 7.49
CA VAL A 71 -19.68 12.52 8.02
C VAL A 71 -18.44 12.55 7.13
N ILE A 72 -17.28 12.47 7.76
CA ILE A 72 -15.99 12.14 7.12
C ILE A 72 -15.57 10.80 7.68
N PHE A 73 -15.40 9.80 6.82
CA PHE A 73 -14.80 8.52 7.21
C PHE A 73 -13.31 8.54 6.97
N THR A 74 -12.56 8.05 7.94
CA THR A 74 -11.13 7.77 7.78
C THR A 74 -10.95 6.28 7.58
N VAL A 75 -10.36 5.90 6.44
CA VAL A 75 -10.15 4.50 6.06
C VAL A 75 -8.67 4.13 6.06
N SER A 76 -8.39 2.92 6.52
CA SER A 76 -7.09 2.26 6.44
C SER A 76 -7.28 0.83 5.93
N SER A 77 -6.48 0.43 4.95
CA SER A 77 -6.50 -0.94 4.42
C SER A 77 -5.14 -1.25 3.79
N THR A 78 -4.72 -2.50 3.86
CA THR A 78 -3.52 -2.99 3.17
C THR A 78 -3.65 -2.91 1.65
N LYS A 79 -4.89 -2.82 1.14
CA LYS A 79 -5.23 -2.75 -0.29
C LYS A 79 -5.20 -1.33 -0.86
N ILE A 80 -5.04 -0.29 -0.03
CA ILE A 80 -4.88 1.08 -0.51
C ILE A 80 -3.44 1.27 -0.96
N ALA A 81 -3.24 1.41 -2.27
CA ALA A 81 -1.94 1.70 -2.83
C ALA A 81 -1.64 3.20 -2.77
N ASN A 82 -0.39 3.56 -2.48
CA ASN A 82 0.10 4.92 -2.53
C ASN A 82 1.34 5.03 -3.41
N ARG A 83 1.47 6.14 -4.14
CA ARG A 83 2.63 6.39 -4.99
C ARG A 83 2.91 7.89 -5.11
N GLU A 84 4.17 8.26 -4.96
CA GLU A 84 4.62 9.62 -5.25
C GLU A 84 4.91 9.75 -6.74
N VAL A 85 4.37 10.79 -7.35
CA VAL A 85 4.57 11.10 -8.75
C VAL A 85 4.93 12.58 -8.92
N VAL A 86 5.66 12.88 -9.97
CA VAL A 86 6.00 14.24 -10.36
C VAL A 86 5.34 14.52 -11.70
N ILE A 87 4.52 15.54 -11.76
CA ILE A 87 3.85 15.99 -12.99
C ILE A 87 4.29 17.43 -13.33
N PRO A 88 4.15 17.86 -14.59
CA PRO A 88 4.32 19.27 -14.94
C PRO A 88 3.42 20.18 -14.09
N LEU A 89 3.87 21.40 -13.83
CA LEU A 89 3.07 22.40 -13.15
C LEU A 89 1.86 22.79 -14.00
N VAL A 90 0.69 22.31 -13.61
CA VAL A 90 -0.59 22.61 -14.25
C VAL A 90 -1.54 23.30 -13.26
N PRO A 91 -2.56 24.03 -13.73
CA PRO A 91 -3.64 24.51 -12.87
C PRO A 91 -4.29 23.36 -12.12
N GLU A 92 -4.73 23.60 -10.88
CA GLU A 92 -5.29 22.60 -9.99
C GLU A 92 -6.48 21.85 -10.62
N SER A 93 -7.33 22.57 -11.37
CA SER A 93 -8.45 21.99 -12.13
C SER A 93 -8.05 20.98 -13.23
N LYS A 94 -6.78 20.97 -13.66
CA LYS A 94 -6.27 20.05 -14.68
C LYS A 94 -5.49 18.86 -14.09
N ILE A 95 -5.17 18.89 -12.80
CA ILE A 95 -4.38 17.83 -12.16
C ILE A 95 -5.08 16.49 -12.33
N ARG A 96 -6.40 16.43 -12.09
CA ARG A 96 -7.20 15.21 -12.22
C ARG A 96 -7.11 14.60 -13.61
N ALA A 97 -7.25 15.40 -14.65
CA ALA A 97 -7.16 14.95 -16.04
C ALA A 97 -5.77 14.38 -16.38
N VAL A 98 -4.69 15.00 -15.83
CA VAL A 98 -3.32 14.49 -16.01
C VAL A 98 -3.15 13.13 -15.30
N ILE A 99 -3.69 12.98 -14.10
CA ILE A 99 -3.63 11.73 -13.35
C ILE A 99 -4.39 10.63 -14.10
N ASP A 100 -5.63 10.90 -14.54
CA ASP A 100 -6.48 9.92 -15.19
C ASP A 100 -5.89 9.45 -16.53
N ALA A 101 -5.22 10.34 -17.27
CA ALA A 101 -4.55 10.00 -18.54
C ALA A 101 -3.31 9.09 -18.37
N ASN A 102 -2.70 9.07 -17.18
CA ASN A 102 -1.48 8.29 -16.92
C ASN A 102 -1.68 7.28 -15.77
N ALA A 103 -2.92 6.98 -15.41
CA ALA A 103 -3.21 6.20 -14.22
C ALA A 103 -2.64 4.77 -14.28
N THR A 104 -2.63 4.13 -15.44
CA THR A 104 -2.05 2.80 -15.67
C THR A 104 -0.52 2.77 -15.53
N GLU A 105 0.16 3.88 -15.86
CA GLU A 105 1.61 4.03 -15.63
C GLU A 105 1.94 4.17 -14.14
N TYR A 106 1.06 4.84 -13.40
CA TYR A 106 1.28 5.04 -11.98
C TYR A 106 0.98 3.81 -11.14
N PHE A 107 -0.03 3.05 -11.50
CA PHE A 107 -0.43 1.86 -10.77
C PHE A 107 -0.55 0.66 -11.72
N PRO A 108 0.22 -0.42 -11.51
CA PRO A 108 0.10 -1.67 -12.28
C PRO A 108 -1.12 -2.48 -11.77
N LEU A 109 -2.31 -1.89 -11.85
CA LEU A 109 -3.57 -2.40 -11.33
C LEU A 109 -4.66 -2.16 -12.38
N ASP A 110 -5.74 -2.94 -12.34
CA ASP A 110 -6.95 -2.60 -13.08
C ASP A 110 -7.60 -1.34 -12.49
N ILE A 111 -7.32 -0.21 -13.11
CA ILE A 111 -7.75 1.11 -12.64
C ILE A 111 -9.28 1.22 -12.54
N SER A 112 -10.04 0.43 -13.31
CA SER A 112 -11.50 0.43 -13.26
C SER A 112 -12.06 -0.02 -11.92
N GLU A 113 -11.28 -0.83 -11.17
CA GLU A 113 -11.64 -1.32 -9.84
C GLU A 113 -11.20 -0.40 -8.70
N TYR A 114 -10.55 0.73 -9.01
CA TYR A 114 -10.00 1.63 -8.01
C TYR A 114 -10.51 3.06 -8.15
N THR A 115 -10.79 3.67 -7.02
CA THR A 115 -10.98 5.13 -6.91
C THR A 115 -9.63 5.78 -6.63
N ILE A 116 -9.15 6.61 -7.56
CA ILE A 116 -7.89 7.34 -7.40
C ILE A 116 -8.18 8.70 -6.78
N SER A 117 -7.38 9.10 -5.80
CA SER A 117 -7.33 10.46 -5.26
C SER A 117 -5.88 10.92 -5.13
N TYR A 118 -5.68 12.20 -4.79
CA TYR A 118 -4.33 12.75 -4.66
C TYR A 118 -4.26 13.84 -3.60
N THR A 119 -3.04 14.07 -3.12
CA THR A 119 -2.68 15.27 -2.36
C THR A 119 -1.40 15.88 -2.92
N ILE A 120 -1.31 17.22 -2.89
CA ILE A 120 -0.11 17.94 -3.35
C ILE A 120 0.90 17.92 -2.21
N LEU A 121 2.06 17.30 -2.44
CA LEU A 121 3.16 17.26 -1.49
C LEU A 121 4.02 18.51 -1.59
N ASP A 122 4.35 18.94 -2.82
CA ASP A 122 5.18 20.10 -3.05
C ASP A 122 4.90 20.75 -4.42
N LYS A 123 5.16 22.05 -4.51
CA LYS A 123 5.03 22.84 -5.74
C LYS A 123 6.34 23.51 -6.05
N ILE A 124 7.07 22.95 -6.99
CA ILE A 124 8.33 23.50 -7.49
C ILE A 124 8.00 24.46 -8.62
N ASN A 125 8.30 25.74 -8.42
CA ASN A 125 8.08 26.79 -9.41
C ASN A 125 9.28 27.74 -9.42
N THR A 126 10.37 27.26 -10.00
CA THR A 126 11.60 28.02 -10.23
C THR A 126 11.70 28.45 -11.69
N LYS A 127 12.77 29.20 -12.04
CA LYS A 127 13.02 29.56 -13.45
C LYS A 127 13.30 28.33 -14.30
N ASP A 128 13.96 27.32 -13.73
CA ASP A 128 14.45 26.14 -14.43
C ASP A 128 13.49 24.95 -14.32
N GLU A 129 12.67 24.89 -13.26
CA GLU A 129 11.76 23.77 -13.02
C GLU A 129 10.35 24.23 -12.63
N LYS A 130 9.34 23.68 -13.33
CA LYS A 130 7.92 23.89 -13.05
C LYS A 130 7.24 22.54 -12.91
N LYS A 131 7.14 22.04 -11.67
CA LYS A 131 6.64 20.70 -11.38
C LYS A 131 5.74 20.69 -10.14
N LEU A 132 4.84 19.72 -10.09
CA LEU A 132 4.07 19.35 -8.89
C LEU A 132 4.50 17.97 -8.45
N LYS A 133 4.81 17.82 -7.17
CA LYS A 133 4.99 16.51 -6.53
C LYS A 133 3.66 16.13 -5.86
N LEU A 134 3.09 15.02 -6.26
CA LEU A 134 1.82 14.51 -5.76
C LEU A 134 2.03 13.17 -5.04
N LEU A 135 1.23 12.92 -4.01
CA LEU A 135 0.99 11.58 -3.50
C LEU A 135 -0.35 11.11 -4.09
N LEU A 136 -0.29 10.10 -4.94
CA LEU A 136 -1.47 9.43 -5.48
C LEU A 136 -1.87 8.30 -4.54
N LEU A 137 -3.17 8.12 -4.41
CA LEU A 137 -3.80 7.10 -3.58
C LEU A 137 -4.83 6.37 -4.43
N ALA A 138 -4.76 5.05 -4.46
CA ALA A 138 -5.73 4.20 -5.13
C ALA A 138 -6.41 3.29 -4.10
N ALA A 139 -7.69 3.52 -3.86
CA ALA A 139 -8.52 2.71 -2.96
C ALA A 139 -9.45 1.79 -3.77
N PRO A 140 -9.60 0.50 -3.40
CA PRO A 140 -10.53 -0.39 -4.09
C PRO A 140 -11.97 0.13 -4.05
N ASN A 141 -12.67 0.09 -5.17
CA ASN A 141 -14.06 0.57 -5.28
C ASN A 141 -15.01 -0.17 -4.32
N ASN A 142 -14.77 -1.47 -4.09
CA ASN A 142 -15.57 -2.26 -3.16
C ASN A 142 -15.39 -1.81 -1.70
N LEU A 143 -14.19 -1.36 -1.30
CA LEU A 143 -13.96 -0.77 0.02
C LEU A 143 -14.75 0.54 0.17
N ILE A 144 -14.69 1.41 -0.83
CA ILE A 144 -15.43 2.67 -0.82
C ILE A 144 -16.95 2.42 -0.80
N LYS A 145 -17.46 1.49 -1.65
CA LYS A 145 -18.86 1.09 -1.68
C LYS A 145 -19.32 0.49 -0.32
N ASN A 146 -18.45 -0.26 0.36
CA ASN A 146 -18.74 -0.79 1.70
C ASN A 146 -19.02 0.33 2.71
N ILE A 147 -18.22 1.40 2.70
CA ILE A 147 -18.40 2.57 3.56
C ILE A 147 -19.69 3.34 3.21
N TYR A 148 -19.98 3.52 1.90
CA TYR A 148 -21.23 4.17 1.48
C TYR A 148 -22.47 3.39 1.93
N SER A 149 -22.46 2.05 1.78
CA SER A 149 -23.55 1.19 2.25
C SER A 149 -23.76 1.30 3.76
N PHE A 150 -22.67 1.33 4.53
CA PHE A 150 -22.74 1.54 5.98
C PHE A 150 -23.32 2.92 6.33
N ALA A 151 -22.85 3.97 5.66
CA ALA A 151 -23.34 5.34 5.87
C ALA A 151 -24.85 5.45 5.57
N GLU A 152 -25.33 4.79 4.51
CA GLU A 152 -26.75 4.73 4.16
C GLU A 152 -27.60 4.09 5.29
N MET A 153 -27.17 2.95 5.84
CA MET A 153 -27.83 2.28 6.97
C MET A 153 -27.86 3.13 8.23
N MET A 154 -26.84 3.98 8.42
CA MET A 154 -26.77 4.95 9.52
C MET A 154 -27.65 6.19 9.28
N GLY A 155 -28.08 6.46 8.05
CA GLY A 155 -28.70 7.72 7.64
C GLY A 155 -27.71 8.88 7.64
N PHE A 156 -26.45 8.61 7.33
CA PHE A 156 -25.39 9.61 7.21
C PHE A 156 -25.29 10.15 5.78
N SER A 157 -24.89 11.41 5.67
CA SER A 157 -24.50 12.05 4.43
C SER A 157 -22.96 12.13 4.40
N ILE A 158 -22.34 11.37 3.49
CA ILE A 158 -20.88 11.40 3.36
C ILE A 158 -20.43 12.76 2.81
N TYR A 159 -19.72 13.51 3.67
CA TYR A 159 -19.06 14.75 3.27
C TYR A 159 -17.74 14.46 2.57
N ASN A 160 -16.99 13.47 3.09
CA ASN A 160 -15.74 13.01 2.50
C ASN A 160 -15.36 11.60 3.01
N ILE A 161 -14.47 10.93 2.28
CA ILE A 161 -13.73 9.75 2.75
C ILE A 161 -12.25 10.06 2.63
N ASP A 162 -11.54 10.01 3.75
CA ASP A 162 -10.11 10.30 3.82
C ASP A 162 -9.28 9.05 4.05
N TYR A 163 -8.03 9.09 3.65
CA TYR A 163 -7.03 8.07 3.92
C TYR A 163 -6.34 8.34 5.25
N MET A 164 -6.22 7.31 6.10
CA MET A 164 -5.61 7.45 7.44
C MET A 164 -4.20 8.07 7.39
N GLY A 165 -3.40 7.74 6.38
CA GLY A 165 -2.06 8.32 6.22
C GLY A 165 -2.09 9.84 6.00
N ASN A 166 -3.09 10.35 5.28
CA ASN A 166 -3.29 11.78 5.12
C ASN A 166 -3.82 12.42 6.40
N SER A 167 -4.88 11.85 6.97
CA SER A 167 -5.48 12.36 8.21
C SER A 167 -4.45 12.48 9.32
N SER A 168 -3.69 11.41 9.56
CA SER A 168 -2.67 11.41 10.60
C SER A 168 -1.58 12.43 10.33
N TYR A 169 -1.11 12.54 9.09
CA TYR A 169 -0.10 13.52 8.70
C TYR A 169 -0.54 14.96 9.00
N GLN A 170 -1.82 15.31 8.76
CA GLN A 170 -2.30 16.68 8.98
C GLN A 170 -2.11 17.16 10.44
N ILE A 171 -2.13 16.26 11.41
CA ILE A 171 -1.87 16.56 12.82
C ILE A 171 -0.39 16.38 13.16
N VAL A 172 0.21 15.24 12.78
CA VAL A 172 1.59 14.85 13.15
C VAL A 172 2.61 15.87 12.70
N LYS A 173 2.44 16.48 11.52
CA LYS A 173 3.37 17.50 11.00
C LYS A 173 3.62 18.66 11.95
N LYS A 174 2.65 18.98 12.83
CA LYS A 174 2.78 20.04 13.84
C LYS A 174 3.43 19.55 15.13
N GLN A 175 3.56 18.24 15.32
CA GLN A 175 4.08 17.66 16.56
C GLN A 175 5.57 17.35 16.48
N VAL A 176 6.10 17.10 15.26
CA VAL A 176 7.45 16.56 15.08
C VAL A 176 8.56 17.64 15.06
N GLY A 177 8.20 18.93 14.97
CA GLY A 177 9.17 20.03 14.96
C GLY A 177 9.82 20.26 13.59
N ASN A 178 10.83 21.14 13.56
CA ASN A 178 11.54 21.53 12.35
C ASN A 178 12.59 20.49 11.92
N GLY A 179 13.06 20.60 10.66
CA GLY A 179 14.01 19.68 10.05
C GLY A 179 13.34 18.39 9.63
N VAL A 180 14.17 17.36 9.35
CA VAL A 180 13.69 16.06 8.89
C VAL A 180 13.37 15.17 10.09
N ASN A 181 12.13 14.74 10.18
CA ASN A 181 11.66 13.83 11.23
C ASN A 181 10.91 12.65 10.60
N VAL A 182 10.94 11.50 11.25
CA VAL A 182 10.24 10.29 10.80
C VAL A 182 9.13 9.96 11.79
N ALA A 183 7.89 9.94 11.31
CA ALA A 183 6.76 9.49 12.10
C ALA A 183 6.35 8.08 11.66
N ILE A 184 6.38 7.15 12.58
CA ILE A 184 6.05 5.74 12.39
C ILE A 184 4.73 5.47 13.10
N GLN A 185 3.69 5.22 12.30
CA GLN A 185 2.36 4.93 12.82
C GLN A 185 2.08 3.43 12.69
N ILE A 186 2.16 2.72 13.80
CA ILE A 186 1.90 1.28 13.86
C ILE A 186 0.42 1.09 14.19
N ASN A 187 -0.40 0.92 13.14
CA ASN A 187 -1.84 0.63 13.25
C ASN A 187 -2.07 -0.86 13.43
N GLU A 188 -3.33 -1.27 13.47
CA GLU A 188 -3.70 -2.67 13.64
C GLU A 188 -3.09 -3.58 12.56
N GLN A 189 -3.27 -3.25 11.27
CA GLN A 189 -2.88 -4.12 10.15
C GLN A 189 -1.76 -3.53 9.28
N THR A 190 -1.48 -2.24 9.41
CA THR A 190 -0.48 -1.54 8.60
C THR A 190 0.43 -0.69 9.47
N THR A 191 1.65 -0.47 9.00
CA THR A 191 2.53 0.57 9.54
C THR A 191 2.77 1.63 8.47
N LEU A 192 2.50 2.88 8.83
CA LEU A 192 2.75 4.03 7.98
C LEU A 192 4.06 4.69 8.40
N VAL A 193 4.93 4.94 7.44
CA VAL A 193 6.19 5.68 7.64
C VAL A 193 6.08 7.00 6.89
N ASN A 194 6.08 8.09 7.63
CA ASN A 194 6.03 9.45 7.09
C ASN A 194 7.37 10.15 7.37
N VAL A 195 8.07 10.56 6.33
CA VAL A 195 9.20 11.48 6.44
C VAL A 195 8.66 12.89 6.25
N ILE A 196 8.83 13.71 7.27
CA ILE A 196 8.29 15.08 7.35
C ILE A 196 9.47 16.04 7.51
N GLU A 197 9.54 17.03 6.64
CA GLU A 197 10.53 18.09 6.67
C GLU A 197 9.82 19.45 6.78
N ASP A 198 10.05 20.17 7.85
CA ASP A 198 9.46 21.50 8.08
C ASP A 198 7.94 21.53 7.82
N GLU A 199 7.22 20.64 8.47
CA GLU A 199 5.77 20.40 8.32
C GLU A 199 5.32 19.86 6.94
N LYS A 200 6.22 19.62 5.98
CA LYS A 200 5.89 19.06 4.65
C LYS A 200 6.11 17.55 4.64
N LEU A 201 5.16 16.82 4.07
CA LEU A 201 5.33 15.39 3.80
C LEU A 201 6.27 15.21 2.61
N VAL A 202 7.43 14.63 2.84
CA VAL A 202 8.45 14.41 1.79
C VAL A 202 8.34 13.01 1.20
N LEU A 203 8.04 12.03 2.05
CA LEU A 203 7.91 10.62 1.67
C LEU A 203 6.86 9.96 2.56
N GLN A 204 5.99 9.15 1.98
CA GLN A 204 5.08 8.27 2.72
C GLN A 204 5.16 6.86 2.18
N ARG A 205 5.24 5.88 3.07
CA ARG A 205 5.20 4.44 2.73
C ARG A 205 4.28 3.71 3.66
N THR A 206 3.51 2.79 3.10
CA THR A 206 2.68 1.84 3.83
C THR A 206 3.37 0.49 3.83
N ILE A 207 3.58 -0.07 5.01
CA ILE A 207 4.06 -1.43 5.23
C ILE A 207 2.81 -2.26 5.57
N PRO A 208 2.46 -3.32 4.82
CA PRO A 208 1.28 -4.16 5.10
C PRO A 208 1.57 -5.13 6.26
N TYR A 209 1.99 -4.59 7.37
CA TYR A 209 2.35 -5.29 8.60
C TYR A 209 2.14 -4.33 9.76
N GLY A 210 1.43 -4.74 10.80
CA GLY A 210 1.02 -3.86 11.88
C GLY A 210 1.00 -4.54 13.26
N ALA A 211 0.31 -3.92 14.19
CA ALA A 211 0.20 -4.38 15.57
C ALA A 211 -0.39 -5.80 15.69
N MET A 212 -1.29 -6.21 14.77
CA MET A 212 -1.86 -7.56 14.75
C MET A 212 -0.81 -8.65 14.59
N ASN A 213 0.24 -8.41 13.84
CA ASN A 213 1.33 -9.37 13.68
C ASN A 213 2.11 -9.57 14.99
N ILE A 214 2.30 -8.50 15.75
CA ILE A 214 2.92 -8.55 17.09
C ILE A 214 1.97 -9.24 18.08
N ILE A 215 0.66 -8.96 17.99
CA ILE A 215 -0.38 -9.58 18.81
C ILE A 215 -0.45 -11.08 18.55
N ASN A 216 -0.34 -11.50 17.29
CA ASN A 216 -0.36 -12.90 16.90
C ASN A 216 0.82 -13.68 17.51
N SER A 217 2.02 -13.07 17.61
CA SER A 217 3.15 -13.71 18.30
C SER A 217 2.85 -14.02 19.79
N VAL A 218 1.96 -13.25 20.43
CA VAL A 218 1.48 -13.55 21.79
C VAL A 218 0.45 -14.67 21.78
N LEU A 219 -0.48 -14.68 20.81
CA LEU A 219 -1.53 -15.70 20.69
C LEU A 219 -0.96 -17.07 20.34
N ASP A 220 0.05 -17.10 19.46
CA ASP A 220 0.69 -18.31 18.98
C ASP A 220 1.54 -18.98 20.07
N ASN A 221 1.87 -18.25 21.15
CA ASN A 221 2.67 -18.77 22.24
C ASN A 221 1.80 -19.09 23.49
N PRO A 222 1.60 -20.39 23.81
CA PRO A 222 0.74 -20.81 24.93
C PRO A 222 1.16 -20.27 26.30
N VAL A 223 2.43 -19.88 26.49
CA VAL A 223 2.95 -19.41 27.78
C VAL A 223 2.21 -18.15 28.25
N PHE A 224 1.73 -17.32 27.33
CA PHE A 224 1.00 -16.09 27.66
C PHE A 224 -0.48 -16.34 28.00
N GLY A 225 -1.02 -17.50 27.66
CA GLY A 225 -2.37 -17.93 28.03
C GLY A 225 -3.50 -17.05 27.49
N LYS A 226 -3.25 -16.28 26.42
CA LYS A 226 -4.24 -15.40 25.80
C LYS A 226 -4.97 -16.12 24.67
N LYS A 227 -6.28 -15.84 24.53
CA LYS A 227 -7.14 -16.52 23.56
C LYS A 227 -7.69 -15.56 22.51
N THR A 228 -7.75 -14.27 22.81
CA THR A 228 -8.30 -13.28 21.88
C THR A 228 -7.25 -12.20 21.56
N PRO A 229 -7.32 -11.59 20.37
CA PRO A 229 -6.42 -10.50 19.99
C PRO A 229 -6.48 -9.33 20.97
N ARG A 230 -7.66 -9.06 21.55
CA ARG A 230 -7.84 -7.99 22.54
C ARG A 230 -7.10 -8.27 23.84
N GLU A 231 -7.19 -9.49 24.36
CA GLU A 231 -6.45 -9.90 25.57
C GLU A 231 -4.93 -9.82 25.35
N ALA A 232 -4.45 -10.27 24.20
CA ALA A 232 -3.03 -10.21 23.84
C ALA A 232 -2.53 -8.77 23.67
N ALA A 233 -3.33 -7.90 23.04
CA ALA A 233 -3.02 -6.47 22.93
C ALA A 233 -2.95 -5.79 24.30
N MET A 234 -3.90 -6.07 25.20
CA MET A 234 -3.89 -5.54 26.56
C MET A 234 -2.64 -6.00 27.33
N LEU A 235 -2.25 -7.26 27.18
CA LEU A 235 -1.03 -7.78 27.79
C LEU A 235 0.21 -7.01 27.33
N LEU A 236 0.37 -6.80 26.02
CA LEU A 236 1.48 -6.02 25.45
C LEU A 236 1.50 -4.56 25.91
N MET A 237 0.32 -3.98 26.21
CA MET A 237 0.23 -2.61 26.75
C MET A 237 0.52 -2.54 28.25
N GLN A 238 0.25 -3.61 29.00
CA GLN A 238 0.39 -3.66 30.45
C GLN A 238 1.75 -4.19 30.90
N GLU A 239 2.31 -5.16 30.20
CA GLU A 239 3.55 -5.81 30.53
C GLU A 239 4.66 -5.55 29.51
N ASN A 240 5.91 -5.48 29.98
CA ASN A 240 7.06 -5.33 29.10
C ASN A 240 7.51 -6.71 28.63
N LEU A 241 6.98 -7.15 27.48
CA LEU A 241 7.33 -8.42 26.84
C LEU A 241 8.30 -8.24 25.67
N ILE A 242 8.67 -7.02 25.33
CA ILE A 242 9.56 -6.69 24.24
C ILE A 242 10.99 -6.60 24.78
N ASN A 243 11.92 -7.30 24.16
CA ASN A 243 13.33 -7.22 24.52
C ASN A 243 13.88 -5.83 24.19
N ALA A 244 14.82 -5.36 25.00
CA ALA A 244 15.43 -4.04 24.81
C ALA A 244 16.37 -3.98 23.59
N TYR A 245 16.86 -5.12 23.14
CA TYR A 245 17.73 -5.33 21.97
C TYR A 245 17.24 -6.53 21.18
N LEU A 246 17.54 -6.56 19.86
CA LEU A 246 17.24 -7.70 19.00
C LEU A 246 18.09 -8.92 19.34
N ASP A 247 19.34 -8.69 19.66
CA ASP A 247 20.29 -9.73 20.12
C ASP A 247 20.52 -9.57 21.63
N MET A 248 19.94 -10.47 22.39
CA MET A 248 20.10 -10.49 23.85
C MET A 248 21.31 -11.32 24.32
N GLY A 249 22.03 -11.95 23.39
CA GLY A 249 23.11 -12.87 23.72
C GLY A 249 22.64 -14.09 24.54
N ASP A 250 23.54 -15.07 24.73
CA ASP A 250 23.27 -16.32 25.48
C ASP A 250 23.15 -16.14 27.01
N GLU A 251 22.87 -14.94 27.52
CA GLU A 251 22.88 -14.68 28.98
C GLU A 251 21.73 -15.33 29.77
N VAL A 252 20.71 -15.81 29.10
CA VAL A 252 19.47 -16.33 29.76
C VAL A 252 19.54 -17.82 30.07
N GLY A 253 20.64 -18.35 30.43
CA GLY A 253 20.71 -19.80 30.76
C GLY A 253 21.60 -20.17 31.94
N ASN A 254 22.40 -19.24 32.43
CA ASN A 254 23.39 -19.52 33.45
C ASN A 254 22.81 -19.40 34.87
N GLY A 255 22.32 -20.49 35.41
CA GLY A 255 21.96 -20.58 36.83
C GLY A 255 20.71 -21.38 37.19
N ILE A 256 19.92 -21.86 36.22
CA ILE A 256 18.70 -22.64 36.47
C ILE A 256 18.96 -24.10 36.09
N SER A 257 18.61 -25.02 36.99
CA SER A 257 18.73 -26.46 36.71
C SER A 257 17.87 -26.86 35.51
N ARG A 258 18.47 -27.43 34.47
CA ARG A 258 17.84 -27.84 33.20
C ARG A 258 16.76 -28.94 33.31
N MET A 259 16.51 -29.44 34.52
CA MET A 259 15.61 -30.55 34.77
C MET A 259 14.34 -30.17 35.55
N SER A 260 13.90 -28.91 35.56
CA SER A 260 12.69 -28.51 36.26
C SER A 260 11.61 -27.97 35.31
N GLU A 261 10.33 -28.27 35.61
CA GLU A 261 9.18 -27.66 34.91
C GLU A 261 9.26 -26.13 34.89
N THR A 262 9.92 -25.54 35.89
CA THR A 262 10.19 -24.11 35.98
C THR A 262 11.15 -23.65 34.88
N TYR A 263 12.17 -24.45 34.54
CA TYR A 263 13.11 -24.14 33.45
C TYR A 263 12.40 -24.12 32.11
N ASP A 264 11.59 -25.12 31.80
CA ASP A 264 10.86 -25.21 30.53
C ASP A 264 9.90 -24.02 30.36
N ARG A 265 9.21 -23.63 31.43
CA ARG A 265 8.32 -22.46 31.41
C ARG A 265 9.09 -21.16 31.17
N ILE A 266 10.23 -20.95 31.84
CA ILE A 266 11.08 -19.78 31.65
C ILE A 266 11.59 -19.73 30.21
N MET A 267 12.05 -20.84 29.67
CA MET A 267 12.54 -20.91 28.29
C MET A 267 11.43 -20.69 27.26
N GLN A 268 10.20 -21.12 27.54
CA GLN A 268 9.04 -20.79 26.71
C GLN A 268 8.72 -19.30 26.75
N GLU A 269 8.83 -18.66 27.92
CA GLU A 269 8.62 -17.21 28.04
C GLU A 269 9.71 -16.43 27.31
N VAL A 270 10.98 -16.85 27.40
CA VAL A 270 12.09 -16.24 26.66
C VAL A 270 11.84 -16.31 25.16
N ARG A 271 11.52 -17.50 24.64
CA ARG A 271 11.17 -17.68 23.21
C ARG A 271 9.97 -16.83 22.81
N GLY A 272 8.94 -16.78 23.64
CA GLY A 272 7.78 -15.91 23.36
C GLY A 272 8.13 -14.43 23.26
N ARG A 273 9.05 -13.95 24.08
CA ARG A 273 9.59 -12.58 24.01
C ARG A 273 10.43 -12.35 22.73
N GLU A 274 11.21 -13.35 22.34
CA GLU A 274 11.98 -13.35 21.10
C GLU A 274 11.03 -13.30 19.88
N ASP A 275 9.96 -14.10 19.87
CA ASP A 275 8.96 -14.09 18.80
C ASP A 275 8.28 -12.71 18.66
N ILE A 276 7.87 -12.11 19.80
CA ILE A 276 7.29 -10.77 19.85
C ILE A 276 8.28 -9.73 19.31
N THR A 277 9.54 -9.80 19.75
CA THR A 277 10.59 -8.87 19.35
C THR A 277 10.93 -9.03 17.87
N SER A 278 10.96 -10.25 17.35
CA SER A 278 11.18 -10.56 15.93
C SER A 278 10.07 -10.02 15.04
N ALA A 279 8.80 -10.06 15.49
CA ALA A 279 7.69 -9.42 14.76
C ALA A 279 7.89 -7.90 14.65
N ILE A 280 8.42 -7.27 15.69
CA ILE A 280 8.76 -5.83 15.67
C ILE A 280 9.98 -5.57 14.78
N GLN A 281 10.97 -6.45 14.79
CA GLN A 281 12.15 -6.38 13.91
C GLN A 281 11.77 -6.30 12.44
N TYR A 282 10.75 -7.04 12.02
CA TYR A 282 10.24 -6.95 10.64
C TYR A 282 9.77 -5.53 10.29
N ILE A 283 9.03 -4.87 11.20
CA ILE A 283 8.62 -3.46 11.02
C ILE A 283 9.86 -2.57 10.93
N MET A 284 10.80 -2.71 11.87
CA MET A 284 12.02 -1.89 11.93
C MET A 284 12.86 -2.01 10.68
N ASN A 285 13.07 -3.22 10.17
CA ASN A 285 13.82 -3.45 8.94
C ASN A 285 13.19 -2.75 7.73
N ASN A 286 11.86 -2.73 7.66
CA ASN A 286 11.16 -2.00 6.60
C ASN A 286 11.26 -0.48 6.80
N VAL A 287 11.17 0.01 8.04
CA VAL A 287 11.38 1.43 8.35
C VAL A 287 12.79 1.87 7.97
N ILE A 288 13.81 1.09 8.31
CA ILE A 288 15.20 1.35 7.94
C ILE A 288 15.34 1.46 6.42
N ARG A 289 14.76 0.53 5.65
CA ARG A 289 14.77 0.61 4.17
C ARG A 289 14.15 1.90 3.63
N VAL A 290 13.05 2.35 4.24
CA VAL A 290 12.41 3.62 3.86
C VAL A 290 13.31 4.81 4.18
N MET A 291 13.96 4.80 5.34
CA MET A 291 14.91 5.84 5.75
C MET A 291 16.14 5.85 4.84
N ASP A 292 16.72 4.69 4.54
CA ASP A 292 17.87 4.55 3.64
C ASP A 292 17.53 5.05 2.23
N TYR A 293 16.34 4.70 1.73
CA TYR A 293 15.85 5.22 0.45
C TYR A 293 15.76 6.75 0.44
N PHE A 294 15.26 7.34 1.53
CA PHE A 294 15.20 8.79 1.66
C PHE A 294 16.60 9.41 1.73
N MET A 295 17.47 8.88 2.59
CA MET A 295 18.83 9.37 2.82
C MET A 295 19.71 9.25 1.57
N SER A 296 19.59 8.17 0.80
CA SER A 296 20.35 7.99 -0.45
C SER A 296 20.07 9.06 -1.51
N ARG A 297 18.88 9.66 -1.44
CA ARG A 297 18.47 10.75 -2.35
C ARG A 297 18.64 12.14 -1.78
N ASN A 298 18.94 12.25 -0.49
CA ASN A 298 19.06 13.49 0.26
C ASN A 298 20.28 13.38 1.19
N SER A 299 21.45 13.17 0.62
CA SER A 299 22.70 12.90 1.38
C SER A 299 23.16 14.06 2.26
N ASP A 300 22.67 15.27 1.99
CA ASP A 300 22.91 16.49 2.77
C ASP A 300 22.02 16.61 4.01
N LYS A 301 20.97 15.77 4.12
CA LYS A 301 19.98 15.83 5.20
C LYS A 301 20.24 14.79 6.27
N LYS A 302 19.85 15.12 7.49
CA LYS A 302 19.93 14.21 8.65
C LYS A 302 18.55 14.10 9.29
N VAL A 303 18.21 12.89 9.73
CA VAL A 303 17.00 12.66 10.52
C VAL A 303 17.24 13.14 11.95
N ASN A 304 16.37 14.04 12.45
CA ASN A 304 16.48 14.62 13.79
C ASN A 304 15.91 13.70 14.86
N GLY A 305 14.83 12.97 14.55
CA GLY A 305 14.18 12.08 15.50
C GLY A 305 13.10 11.22 14.88
N ILE A 306 12.69 10.21 15.62
CA ILE A 306 11.63 9.26 15.27
C ILE A 306 10.48 9.43 16.25
N PHE A 307 9.26 9.46 15.73
CA PHE A 307 8.04 9.61 16.50
C PHE A 307 7.14 8.39 16.29
N LEU A 308 6.81 7.70 17.38
CA LEU A 308 5.93 6.54 17.37
C LEU A 308 4.51 6.95 17.70
N ILE A 309 3.56 6.49 16.90
CA ILE A 309 2.12 6.69 17.03
C ILE A 309 1.34 5.43 16.64
N GLY A 310 0.04 5.45 16.87
CA GLY A 310 -0.84 4.32 16.60
C GLY A 310 -0.87 3.29 17.72
N MET A 311 -1.61 2.20 17.51
CA MET A 311 -1.84 1.18 18.52
C MET A 311 -0.54 0.53 19.00
N GLY A 312 0.35 0.14 18.08
CA GLY A 312 1.59 -0.53 18.42
C GLY A 312 2.54 0.32 19.24
N SER A 313 2.46 1.65 19.13
CA SER A 313 3.29 2.55 19.97
C SER A 313 2.98 2.45 21.47
N LYS A 314 1.81 1.91 21.83
CA LYS A 314 1.40 1.71 23.23
C LYS A 314 2.00 0.46 23.87
N PHE A 315 2.55 -0.46 23.07
CA PHE A 315 3.18 -1.66 23.59
C PHE A 315 4.40 -1.30 24.43
N LYS A 316 4.47 -1.84 25.67
CA LYS A 316 5.57 -1.54 26.57
C LYS A 316 6.89 -2.10 26.04
N GLY A 317 7.93 -1.29 26.05
CA GLY A 317 9.26 -1.66 25.59
C GLY A 317 9.55 -1.31 24.12
N ILE A 318 8.54 -1.06 23.28
CA ILE A 318 8.76 -0.80 21.85
C ILE A 318 9.63 0.44 21.61
N GLU A 319 9.42 1.50 22.37
CA GLU A 319 10.22 2.74 22.26
C GLU A 319 11.70 2.50 22.58
N VAL A 320 11.95 1.69 23.61
CA VAL A 320 13.32 1.33 24.02
C VAL A 320 14.01 0.53 22.93
N LEU A 321 13.33 -0.48 22.38
CA LEU A 321 13.86 -1.29 21.30
C LEU A 321 14.19 -0.43 20.07
N PHE A 322 13.25 0.40 19.61
CA PHE A 322 13.49 1.29 18.47
C PHE A 322 14.67 2.25 18.72
N LYS A 323 14.77 2.81 19.92
CA LYS A 323 15.87 3.71 20.27
C LYS A 323 17.23 3.02 20.25
N ASN A 324 17.29 1.83 20.84
CA ASN A 324 18.55 1.07 20.95
C ASN A 324 19.04 0.59 19.58
N GLU A 325 18.13 0.05 18.76
CA GLU A 325 18.50 -0.56 17.48
C GLU A 325 18.69 0.46 16.36
N MET A 326 17.91 1.52 16.35
CA MET A 326 18.01 2.52 15.28
C MET A 326 18.98 3.65 15.57
N GLY A 327 19.38 3.85 16.83
CA GLY A 327 20.34 4.88 17.23
C GLY A 327 19.83 6.32 17.12
N TYR A 328 18.50 6.51 17.00
CA TYR A 328 17.86 7.83 16.96
C TYR A 328 17.16 8.14 18.28
N ASP A 329 16.90 9.43 18.52
CA ASP A 329 15.96 9.84 19.57
C ASP A 329 14.54 9.42 19.16
N VAL A 330 13.94 8.52 19.94
CA VAL A 330 12.61 7.96 19.69
C VAL A 330 11.66 8.49 20.77
N ARG A 331 10.53 9.02 20.34
CA ARG A 331 9.51 9.59 21.22
C ARG A 331 8.11 9.12 20.82
N LYS A 332 7.22 9.03 21.80
CA LYS A 332 5.78 8.82 21.55
C LYS A 332 5.08 10.18 21.49
N ILE A 333 4.11 10.30 20.60
CA ILE A 333 3.22 11.45 20.57
C ILE A 333 2.01 11.12 21.47
N GLU A 334 1.90 11.82 22.58
CA GLU A 334 0.80 11.66 23.55
C GLU A 334 -0.13 12.86 23.57
N SER A 335 0.41 14.07 23.54
CA SER A 335 -0.33 15.34 23.50
C SER A 335 -0.32 15.94 22.10
N LEU A 336 -1.37 16.66 21.73
CA LEU A 336 -1.52 17.24 20.40
C LEU A 336 -1.62 18.77 20.47
N PHE A 337 -0.70 19.46 19.79
CA PHE A 337 -0.76 20.89 19.58
C PHE A 337 -1.67 21.25 18.41
N GLY A 338 -2.35 22.41 18.49
CA GLY A 338 -3.15 22.93 17.39
C GLY A 338 -4.55 22.32 17.29
N VAL A 339 -4.97 21.50 18.25
CA VAL A 339 -6.34 21.03 18.43
C VAL A 339 -6.98 21.79 19.57
N THR A 340 -8.20 22.28 19.40
CA THR A 340 -8.94 23.01 20.41
C THR A 340 -10.21 22.25 20.80
N PHE A 341 -10.62 22.35 22.06
CA PHE A 341 -11.75 21.61 22.60
C PHE A 341 -12.82 22.56 23.15
N SER A 342 -14.08 22.16 23.01
CA SER A 342 -15.22 22.88 23.61
C SER A 342 -15.14 22.87 25.14
N LYS A 343 -15.69 23.91 25.77
CA LYS A 343 -15.77 23.97 27.23
C LYS A 343 -16.55 22.76 27.76
N GLY A 344 -15.96 22.06 28.73
CA GLY A 344 -16.55 20.86 29.32
C GLY A 344 -16.18 19.54 28.68
N LEU A 345 -15.57 19.53 27.49
CA LEU A 345 -14.98 18.35 26.91
C LEU A 345 -13.54 18.18 27.41
N SER A 346 -13.30 17.15 28.20
CA SER A 346 -11.96 16.82 28.71
C SER A 346 -11.54 15.45 28.21
N ILE A 347 -10.67 15.43 27.21
CA ILE A 347 -9.95 14.24 26.83
C ILE A 347 -8.63 14.27 27.58
N PRO A 348 -8.29 13.25 28.40
CA PRO A 348 -6.98 13.19 29.03
C PRO A 348 -5.87 13.36 27.99
N VAL A 349 -4.84 14.13 28.33
CA VAL A 349 -3.74 14.47 27.41
C VAL A 349 -3.13 13.22 26.75
N TYR A 350 -2.94 12.16 27.53
CA TYR A 350 -2.39 10.88 27.06
C TYR A 350 -3.32 10.09 26.12
N ASN A 351 -4.61 10.48 26.01
CA ASN A 351 -5.59 9.85 25.12
C ASN A 351 -5.84 10.66 23.84
N GLN A 352 -5.32 11.89 23.74
CA GLN A 352 -5.58 12.73 22.56
C GLN A 352 -5.02 12.11 21.28
N ALA A 353 -3.85 11.47 21.36
CA ALA A 353 -3.23 10.79 20.22
C ALA A 353 -4.07 9.63 19.66
N GLU A 354 -5.03 9.10 20.41
CA GLU A 354 -5.95 8.06 19.93
C GLU A 354 -6.91 8.57 18.86
N PHE A 355 -7.26 9.85 18.89
CA PHE A 355 -8.18 10.50 17.96
C PHE A 355 -7.47 11.24 16.82
N LEU A 356 -6.17 11.01 16.65
CA LEU A 356 -5.30 11.77 15.76
C LEU A 356 -5.83 11.75 14.31
N SER A 357 -6.26 10.59 13.79
CA SER A 357 -6.84 10.44 12.47
C SER A 357 -8.19 11.17 12.36
N CYS A 358 -9.05 11.06 13.37
CA CYS A 358 -10.32 11.77 13.39
C CYS A 358 -10.13 13.29 13.34
N PHE A 359 -9.16 13.82 14.10
CA PHE A 359 -8.88 15.26 14.09
C PHE A 359 -8.32 15.73 12.76
N GLY A 360 -7.42 14.95 12.16
CA GLY A 360 -6.75 15.32 10.92
C GLY A 360 -7.64 15.24 9.69
N ALA A 361 -8.56 14.30 9.65
CA ALA A 361 -9.48 14.10 8.51
C ALA A 361 -10.35 15.33 8.22
N THR A 362 -10.55 16.20 9.21
CA THR A 362 -11.35 17.43 9.04
C THR A 362 -10.55 18.60 8.45
N ILE A 363 -9.23 18.51 8.36
CA ILE A 363 -8.35 19.62 7.91
C ILE A 363 -8.31 19.71 6.39
N ALA A 364 -7.86 18.64 5.74
CA ALA A 364 -7.69 18.56 4.29
C ALA A 364 -7.83 17.12 3.81
N PRO A 365 -9.05 16.56 3.77
CA PRO A 365 -9.26 15.19 3.32
C PRO A 365 -8.96 15.02 1.84
N VAL A 366 -8.41 13.86 1.45
CA VAL A 366 -8.02 13.57 0.06
C VAL A 366 -9.22 13.31 -0.87
N GLY A 367 -10.35 12.82 -0.35
CA GLY A 367 -11.59 12.65 -1.10
C GLY A 367 -11.64 11.43 -2.02
N PHE A 368 -11.95 10.26 -1.47
CA PHE A 368 -12.33 9.11 -2.26
C PHE A 368 -13.83 9.18 -2.62
N VAL A 369 -14.13 9.85 -3.73
CA VAL A 369 -15.52 9.92 -4.24
C VAL A 369 -15.58 9.11 -5.54
N PRO A 370 -16.41 8.04 -5.60
CA PRO A 370 -16.59 7.27 -6.82
C PRO A 370 -17.08 8.15 -7.97
N SER A 371 -16.53 7.94 -9.16
CA SER A 371 -16.92 8.69 -10.37
C SER A 371 -18.42 8.60 -10.67
N GLU A 372 -19.03 7.48 -10.33
CA GLU A 372 -20.48 7.23 -10.48
C GLU A 372 -21.34 8.14 -9.58
N MET A 373 -20.81 8.59 -8.45
CA MET A 373 -21.53 9.46 -7.49
C MET A 373 -21.24 10.95 -7.68
N ASN A 374 -20.18 11.30 -8.39
CA ASN A 374 -19.84 12.70 -8.69
C ASN A 374 -20.88 13.37 -9.61
N ASN A 375 -21.60 12.57 -10.39
CA ASN A 375 -22.68 13.05 -11.26
C ASN A 375 -23.98 13.40 -10.50
N GLY A 376 -24.07 13.10 -9.21
CA GLY A 376 -25.28 13.31 -8.38
C GLY A 376 -25.23 14.54 -7.47
N SER A 377 -24.05 15.04 -7.13
CA SER A 377 -23.88 16.12 -6.14
C SER A 377 -23.98 17.53 -6.72
N GLU A 378 -23.91 17.70 -8.03
CA GLU A 378 -24.15 19.00 -8.71
C GLU A 378 -25.63 19.36 -8.88
N ARG A 379 -26.57 18.50 -8.46
CA ARG A 379 -28.01 18.71 -8.71
C ARG A 379 -28.85 19.22 -7.51
N LYS A 380 -28.26 19.80 -6.50
CA LYS A 380 -29.03 20.54 -5.47
C LYS A 380 -28.66 22.02 -5.37
N GLY A 381 -28.33 22.62 -6.50
CA GLY A 381 -28.21 24.06 -6.68
C GLY A 381 -29.37 24.61 -7.50
N ASP A 382 -30.32 25.20 -6.80
CA ASP A 382 -31.29 26.21 -7.26
C ASP A 382 -32.08 25.98 -8.55
N VAL A 383 -33.29 25.50 -8.40
CA VAL A 383 -34.40 25.58 -9.39
C VAL A 383 -34.63 27.04 -9.86
N LYS A 384 -34.16 28.04 -9.14
CA LYS A 384 -34.21 29.47 -9.56
C LYS A 384 -33.17 29.84 -10.60
N ILE A 385 -32.02 29.12 -10.66
CA ILE A 385 -31.01 29.32 -11.71
C ILE A 385 -31.44 28.69 -13.02
N MET A 386 -32.18 27.56 -12.98
CA MET A 386 -32.67 26.88 -14.19
C MET A 386 -33.66 27.72 -14.99
N PHE A 387 -34.46 28.55 -14.34
CA PHE A 387 -35.41 29.47 -15.03
C PHE A 387 -34.69 30.67 -15.69
N GLY A 388 -33.59 31.14 -15.08
CA GLY A 388 -32.71 32.19 -15.64
C GLY A 388 -31.92 31.69 -16.86
N VAL A 389 -31.49 30.43 -16.85
CA VAL A 389 -30.75 29.82 -17.96
C VAL A 389 -31.64 29.54 -19.16
N MET A 390 -32.94 29.21 -18.97
CA MET A 390 -33.89 28.97 -20.06
C MET A 390 -34.23 30.26 -20.83
N VAL A 391 -34.28 31.39 -20.17
CA VAL A 391 -34.48 32.71 -20.83
C VAL A 391 -33.19 33.21 -21.51
N GLY A 392 -32.02 32.91 -20.93
CA GLY A 392 -30.70 33.19 -21.54
C GLY A 392 -30.41 32.33 -22.79
N ALA A 393 -30.83 31.07 -22.80
CA ALA A 393 -30.65 30.15 -23.93
C ALA A 393 -31.45 30.58 -25.19
N ALA A 394 -32.64 31.16 -25.02
CA ALA A 394 -33.41 31.69 -26.12
C ALA A 394 -32.80 32.92 -26.78
N ALA A 395 -32.08 33.74 -26.01
CA ALA A 395 -31.34 34.92 -26.52
C ALA A 395 -30.02 34.51 -27.22
N VAL A 396 -29.36 33.43 -26.74
CA VAL A 396 -28.12 32.91 -27.34
C VAL A 396 -28.38 32.17 -28.65
N ALA A 397 -29.52 31.48 -28.79
CA ALA A 397 -29.93 30.79 -30.03
C ALA A 397 -30.12 31.78 -31.19
N PHE A 398 -30.51 33.01 -30.91
CA PHE A 398 -30.67 34.06 -31.93
C PHE A 398 -29.31 34.69 -32.36
N LEU A 399 -28.29 34.68 -31.51
CA LEU A 399 -26.94 35.13 -31.82
C LEU A 399 -26.10 34.08 -32.55
N MET A 400 -26.43 32.79 -32.42
CA MET A 400 -25.66 31.68 -33.04
C MET A 400 -25.97 31.48 -34.53
N THR A 401 -26.97 32.14 -35.11
CA THR A 401 -27.23 32.09 -36.57
C THR A 401 -26.35 33.08 -37.37
N ALA A 402 -25.69 34.04 -36.74
CA ALA A 402 -24.85 35.03 -37.42
C ALA A 402 -23.31 34.71 -37.41
N ILE A 403 -22.89 33.69 -36.67
CA ILE A 403 -21.46 33.42 -36.44
C ILE A 403 -20.79 32.36 -37.35
N PRO A 404 -21.52 31.46 -38.12
CA PRO A 404 -20.82 30.44 -38.90
C PRO A 404 -19.99 30.96 -40.08
N PHE A 405 -20.26 32.17 -40.57
CA PHE A 405 -19.58 32.69 -41.76
C PHE A 405 -18.20 33.31 -41.46
N VAL A 406 -18.00 33.81 -40.26
CA VAL A 406 -16.70 34.39 -39.84
C VAL A 406 -15.72 33.34 -39.41
N ASN A 407 -16.23 32.24 -38.80
CA ASN A 407 -15.38 31.14 -38.32
C ASN A 407 -14.76 30.29 -39.43
N MET A 408 -15.40 30.20 -40.61
CA MET A 408 -14.87 29.41 -41.73
C MET A 408 -13.61 30.00 -42.35
N GLN A 409 -13.45 31.32 -42.34
CA GLN A 409 -12.24 32.01 -42.83
C GLN A 409 -11.07 31.86 -41.82
N MET A 410 -11.35 31.90 -40.51
CA MET A 410 -10.30 31.72 -39.50
C MET A 410 -9.84 30.23 -39.40
N ALA A 411 -10.73 29.28 -39.63
CA ALA A 411 -10.37 27.85 -39.58
C ALA A 411 -9.38 27.48 -40.71
N LYS A 412 -9.53 28.03 -41.91
CA LYS A 412 -8.60 27.79 -43.03
C LYS A 412 -7.19 28.36 -42.79
N SER A 413 -7.09 29.51 -42.13
CA SER A 413 -5.76 30.09 -41.79
C SER A 413 -5.10 29.34 -40.63
N HIS A 414 -5.88 28.76 -39.68
CA HIS A 414 -5.34 27.91 -38.61
C HIS A 414 -4.87 26.55 -39.13
N GLN A 415 -5.57 25.96 -40.10
CA GLN A 415 -5.21 24.69 -40.70
C GLN A 415 -3.88 24.74 -41.44
N ALA A 416 -3.60 25.87 -42.15
CA ALA A 416 -2.31 26.09 -42.82
C ALA A 416 -1.15 26.26 -41.81
N LYS A 417 -1.39 26.97 -40.70
CA LYS A 417 -0.40 27.12 -39.63
C LYS A 417 -0.17 25.83 -38.83
N LEU A 418 -1.20 24.97 -38.64
CA LEU A 418 -1.01 23.67 -38.02
C LEU A 418 -0.21 22.71 -38.92
N LYS A 419 -0.46 22.73 -40.23
CA LYS A 419 0.27 21.87 -41.19
C LYS A 419 1.75 22.20 -41.20
N SER A 420 2.11 23.49 -41.18
CA SER A 420 3.53 23.89 -41.11
C SER A 420 4.20 23.56 -39.78
N LYS A 421 3.45 23.58 -38.64
CA LYS A 421 3.95 23.13 -37.33
C LYS A 421 4.12 21.62 -37.22
N ILE A 422 3.29 20.85 -37.92
CA ILE A 422 3.41 19.36 -37.96
C ILE A 422 4.67 19.00 -38.78
N GLU A 423 4.94 19.71 -39.86
CA GLU A 423 6.15 19.49 -40.66
C GLU A 423 7.43 19.88 -39.90
N GLU A 424 7.37 20.95 -39.11
CA GLU A 424 8.48 21.40 -38.25
C GLU A 424 8.78 20.47 -37.07
N LEU A 425 7.76 19.70 -36.60
CA LEU A 425 7.87 18.74 -35.50
C LEU A 425 8.21 17.31 -35.96
N SER A 426 8.23 17.07 -37.30
CA SER A 426 8.55 15.74 -37.86
C SER A 426 9.90 15.18 -37.36
N PRO A 427 11.01 15.99 -37.31
CA PRO A 427 12.28 15.47 -36.82
C PRO A 427 12.27 15.10 -35.32
N ILE A 428 11.37 15.69 -34.54
CA ILE A 428 11.25 15.37 -33.10
C ILE A 428 10.60 13.99 -32.91
N ARG A 429 9.68 13.59 -33.79
CA ARG A 429 9.05 12.27 -33.76
C ARG A 429 10.07 11.15 -34.00
N ASP A 430 11.02 11.39 -34.90
CA ASP A 430 12.08 10.41 -35.21
C ASP A 430 13.06 10.25 -34.03
N VAL A 431 13.34 11.32 -33.29
CA VAL A 431 14.14 11.25 -32.06
C VAL A 431 13.40 10.48 -30.96
N TYR A 432 12.08 10.65 -30.83
CA TYR A 432 11.28 9.87 -29.87
C TYR A 432 11.23 8.38 -30.23
N ALA A 433 11.11 8.05 -31.52
CA ALA A 433 11.14 6.65 -31.96
C ALA A 433 12.50 5.99 -31.68
N GLN A 434 13.61 6.73 -31.89
CA GLN A 434 14.95 6.24 -31.54
C GLN A 434 15.13 6.05 -30.02
N ARG A 435 14.59 6.96 -29.21
CA ARG A 435 14.62 6.84 -27.76
C ARG A 435 13.85 5.60 -27.29
N ASP A 436 12.68 5.36 -27.88
CA ASP A 436 11.82 4.23 -27.52
C ASP A 436 12.46 2.89 -27.88
N ALA A 437 13.13 2.82 -29.04
CA ALA A 437 13.92 1.67 -29.44
C ALA A 437 15.13 1.42 -28.51
N ALA A 438 15.80 2.50 -28.06
CA ALA A 438 16.89 2.39 -27.10
C ALA A 438 16.41 1.95 -25.72
N TYR A 439 15.23 2.42 -25.29
CA TYR A 439 14.62 2.06 -24.02
C TYR A 439 14.19 0.58 -24.00
N LYS A 440 13.61 0.08 -25.09
CA LYS A 440 13.28 -1.35 -25.25
C LYS A 440 14.53 -2.24 -25.18
N LYS A 441 15.63 -1.82 -25.81
CA LYS A 441 16.92 -2.53 -25.71
C LYS A 441 17.47 -2.53 -24.29
N TYR A 442 17.35 -1.43 -23.56
CA TYR A 442 17.76 -1.34 -22.16
C TYR A 442 16.93 -2.26 -21.25
N GLN A 443 15.62 -2.31 -21.44
CA GLN A 443 14.73 -3.22 -20.71
C GLN A 443 15.08 -4.71 -21.00
N HIS A 444 15.43 -5.02 -22.24
CA HIS A 444 15.85 -6.37 -22.59
C HIS A 444 17.17 -6.75 -21.89
N VAL A 445 18.12 -5.83 -21.79
CA VAL A 445 19.38 -6.07 -21.04
C VAL A 445 19.12 -6.23 -19.54
N LEU A 446 18.22 -5.46 -18.96
CA LEU A 446 17.81 -5.63 -17.56
C LEU A 446 17.13 -6.98 -17.32
N TYR A 447 16.26 -7.41 -18.23
CA TYR A 447 15.64 -8.72 -18.18
C TYR A 447 16.68 -9.85 -18.23
N MET A 448 17.66 -9.75 -19.14
CA MET A 448 18.78 -10.71 -19.22
C MET A 448 19.65 -10.70 -17.96
N TYR A 449 19.86 -9.54 -17.35
CA TYR A 449 20.58 -9.42 -16.09
C TYR A 449 19.82 -10.07 -14.91
N ASP A 450 18.51 -9.89 -14.86
CA ASP A 450 17.63 -10.49 -13.84
C ASP A 450 17.59 -12.03 -13.98
N GLN A 451 17.52 -12.54 -15.21
CA GLN A 451 17.59 -13.98 -15.51
C GLN A 451 18.93 -14.60 -15.10
N THR A 452 20.03 -13.85 -15.25
CA THR A 452 21.36 -14.37 -14.87
C THR A 452 21.64 -14.28 -13.36
N SER A 453 21.03 -13.34 -12.65
CA SER A 453 21.11 -13.25 -11.18
C SER A 453 20.27 -14.32 -10.47
N ASN A 454 19.28 -14.88 -11.15
CA ASN A 454 18.38 -15.90 -10.61
C ASN A 454 19.06 -17.26 -10.33
N ARG A 455 20.19 -17.55 -10.98
CA ARG A 455 21.01 -18.77 -10.73
C ARG A 455 21.62 -18.79 -9.32
N ASN A 456 22.08 -17.66 -8.83
CA ASN A 456 22.60 -17.54 -7.46
C ASN A 456 21.48 -17.68 -6.40
N TYR A 457 20.24 -17.39 -6.77
CA TYR A 457 19.09 -17.54 -5.89
C TYR A 457 18.75 -19.01 -5.63
N GLN A 458 18.80 -19.88 -6.66
CA GLN A 458 18.55 -21.32 -6.50
C GLN A 458 19.61 -21.98 -5.61
N LEU A 459 20.88 -21.62 -5.76
CA LEU A 459 21.95 -22.12 -4.91
C LEU A 459 21.79 -21.64 -3.46
N ASN A 460 21.44 -20.37 -3.25
CA ASN A 460 21.21 -19.82 -1.92
C ASN A 460 20.00 -20.45 -1.24
N MET A 461 18.92 -20.69 -1.97
CA MET A 461 17.75 -21.42 -1.48
C MET A 461 18.10 -22.85 -1.08
N LEU A 462 18.87 -23.55 -1.91
CA LEU A 462 19.34 -24.91 -1.61
C LEU A 462 20.20 -24.95 -0.36
N ILE A 463 21.14 -24.01 -0.20
CA ILE A 463 21.99 -23.92 0.98
C ILE A 463 21.13 -23.67 2.24
N ALA A 464 20.19 -22.74 2.19
CA ALA A 464 19.29 -22.45 3.30
C ALA A 464 18.39 -23.63 3.68
N GLU A 465 17.90 -24.40 2.70
CA GLU A 465 17.13 -25.62 2.99
C GLU A 465 18.02 -26.74 3.53
N LEU A 466 19.25 -26.87 3.08
CA LEU A 466 20.22 -27.82 3.61
C LEU A 466 20.57 -27.51 5.07
N GLU A 467 20.83 -26.24 5.41
CA GLU A 467 21.10 -25.81 6.79
C GLU A 467 19.96 -26.16 7.76
N ASN A 468 18.71 -26.08 7.28
CA ASN A 468 17.53 -26.38 8.10
C ASN A 468 17.22 -27.88 8.21
N ARG A 469 17.72 -28.72 7.30
CA ARG A 469 17.34 -30.14 7.21
C ARG A 469 18.48 -31.08 7.52
N LEU A 470 19.74 -30.62 7.56
CA LEU A 470 20.90 -31.44 7.87
C LEU A 470 20.82 -31.94 9.32
N PRO A 471 20.83 -33.24 9.58
CA PRO A 471 20.95 -33.76 10.93
C PRO A 471 22.27 -33.32 11.58
N ALA A 472 22.26 -33.08 12.87
CA ALA A 472 23.44 -32.65 13.62
C ALA A 472 24.61 -33.67 13.61
N SER A 473 24.35 -34.93 13.21
CA SER A 473 25.36 -35.99 13.04
C SER A 473 26.05 -35.98 11.67
N MET A 474 25.71 -35.04 10.79
CA MET A 474 26.29 -34.96 9.44
C MET A 474 27.11 -33.71 9.25
N THR A 475 28.21 -33.84 8.54
CA THR A 475 29.09 -32.72 8.17
C THR A 475 29.30 -32.70 6.66
N VAL A 476 29.02 -31.59 6.02
CA VAL A 476 29.32 -31.37 4.61
C VAL A 476 30.77 -30.85 4.51
N SER A 477 31.66 -31.67 3.97
CA SER A 477 33.07 -31.33 3.82
C SER A 477 33.39 -30.51 2.58
N SER A 478 32.60 -30.65 1.53
CA SER A 478 32.69 -29.82 0.32
C SER A 478 31.36 -29.76 -0.40
N LEU A 479 31.08 -28.61 -1.04
CA LEU A 479 29.94 -28.38 -1.90
C LEU A 479 30.44 -27.71 -3.18
N THR A 480 30.10 -28.29 -4.32
CA THR A 480 30.43 -27.76 -5.64
C THR A 480 29.16 -27.72 -6.47
N SER A 481 28.80 -26.56 -6.99
CA SER A 481 27.63 -26.38 -7.86
C SER A 481 28.05 -26.03 -9.26
N ASP A 482 27.41 -26.68 -10.23
CA ASP A 482 27.50 -26.41 -11.68
C ASP A 482 26.10 -25.98 -12.18
N GLU A 483 25.97 -25.75 -13.47
CA GLU A 483 24.73 -25.31 -14.10
C GLU A 483 23.55 -26.28 -13.93
N ASN A 484 23.81 -27.56 -13.85
CA ASN A 484 22.80 -28.62 -13.88
C ASN A 484 22.74 -29.45 -12.59
N TYR A 485 23.77 -29.42 -11.78
CA TYR A 485 23.87 -30.26 -10.59
C TYR A 485 24.71 -29.63 -9.48
N VAL A 486 24.46 -30.05 -8.27
CA VAL A 486 25.32 -29.77 -7.11
C VAL A 486 25.84 -31.08 -6.55
N THR A 487 27.13 -31.14 -6.27
CA THR A 487 27.79 -32.30 -5.66
C THR A 487 28.28 -31.91 -4.28
N MET A 488 27.97 -32.75 -3.30
CA MET A 488 28.37 -32.56 -1.91
C MET A 488 29.08 -33.82 -1.41
N ASN A 489 30.17 -33.65 -0.68
CA ASN A 489 30.78 -34.72 0.10
C ASN A 489 30.33 -34.58 1.57
N ILE A 490 29.70 -35.62 2.06
CA ILE A 490 29.07 -35.64 3.39
C ILE A 490 29.66 -36.78 4.22
N THR A 491 29.98 -36.49 5.45
CA THR A 491 30.47 -37.47 6.44
C THR A 491 29.45 -37.65 7.55
N THR A 492 29.17 -38.89 7.93
CA THR A 492 28.22 -39.27 8.98
C THR A 492 28.72 -40.49 9.76
N ASP A 493 28.15 -40.70 10.93
CA ASP A 493 28.43 -41.84 11.80
C ASP A 493 27.50 -43.05 11.58
N SER A 494 26.48 -42.91 10.72
CA SER A 494 25.45 -43.93 10.53
C SER A 494 24.99 -44.08 9.09
N LYS A 495 24.88 -45.33 8.60
CA LYS A 495 24.28 -45.65 7.30
C LYS A 495 22.79 -45.35 7.23
N ILE A 496 22.08 -45.35 8.35
CA ILE A 496 20.65 -45.04 8.41
C ILE A 496 20.43 -43.58 8.11
N SER A 497 21.28 -42.70 8.64
CA SER A 497 21.25 -41.27 8.41
C SER A 497 21.44 -40.91 6.93
N ILE A 498 22.22 -41.71 6.18
CA ILE A 498 22.37 -41.51 4.71
C ILE A 498 21.04 -41.71 3.99
N ALA A 499 20.28 -42.76 4.33
CA ALA A 499 18.99 -43.01 3.72
C ALA A 499 17.96 -41.90 4.05
N GLU A 500 17.97 -41.41 5.28
CA GLU A 500 17.12 -40.30 5.69
C GLU A 500 17.49 -39.00 4.96
N MET A 501 18.77 -38.74 4.80
CA MET A 501 19.25 -37.58 4.06
C MET A 501 18.86 -37.62 2.59
N ILE A 502 19.00 -38.77 1.92
CA ILE A 502 18.59 -38.93 0.52
C ILE A 502 17.08 -38.68 0.37
N MET A 503 16.29 -39.16 1.32
CA MET A 503 14.84 -38.92 1.31
C MET A 503 14.50 -37.45 1.50
N GLN A 504 15.22 -36.74 2.35
CA GLN A 504 15.03 -35.29 2.56
C GLN A 504 15.49 -34.47 1.34
N LEU A 505 16.62 -34.81 0.73
CA LEU A 505 17.10 -34.15 -0.49
C LEU A 505 16.12 -34.33 -1.66
N LYS A 506 15.47 -35.48 -1.80
CA LYS A 506 14.42 -35.73 -2.80
C LYS A 506 13.13 -34.92 -2.56
N GLN A 507 12.93 -34.38 -1.39
CA GLN A 507 11.78 -33.53 -1.05
C GLN A 507 12.05 -32.03 -1.32
N ILE A 508 13.26 -31.66 -1.67
CA ILE A 508 13.60 -30.29 -2.03
C ILE A 508 13.00 -29.96 -3.41
N SER A 509 12.21 -28.91 -3.46
CA SER A 509 11.40 -28.56 -4.64
C SER A 509 12.24 -28.24 -5.88
N SER A 510 13.48 -27.78 -5.69
CA SER A 510 14.43 -27.43 -6.76
C SER A 510 15.27 -28.61 -7.27
N ILE A 511 15.13 -29.79 -6.69
CA ILE A 511 15.89 -30.99 -7.07
C ILE A 511 14.98 -31.97 -7.82
N THR A 512 15.49 -32.52 -8.89
CA THR A 512 14.80 -33.54 -9.71
C THR A 512 15.26 -34.94 -9.38
N ASP A 513 16.56 -35.16 -9.19
CA ASP A 513 17.13 -36.45 -8.87
C ASP A 513 18.33 -36.34 -7.91
N VAL A 514 18.53 -37.38 -7.13
CA VAL A 514 19.61 -37.49 -6.14
C VAL A 514 20.32 -38.81 -6.33
N ASN A 515 21.59 -38.74 -6.67
CA ASN A 515 22.45 -39.90 -6.94
C ASN A 515 23.63 -39.95 -5.95
N VAL A 516 23.93 -41.13 -5.45
CA VAL A 516 25.05 -41.38 -4.54
C VAL A 516 26.04 -42.30 -5.26
N ALA A 517 27.22 -41.78 -5.57
CA ALA A 517 28.19 -42.45 -6.42
C ALA A 517 29.02 -43.50 -5.67
N SER A 518 29.39 -43.26 -4.42
CA SER A 518 30.24 -44.15 -3.64
C SER A 518 30.07 -43.93 -2.13
N LEU A 519 30.26 -44.97 -1.36
CA LEU A 519 30.32 -44.97 0.09
C LEU A 519 31.71 -45.46 0.50
N ILE A 520 32.39 -44.64 1.29
CA ILE A 520 33.72 -44.98 1.84
C ILE A 520 33.55 -45.05 3.36
N GLU A 521 33.85 -46.20 3.93
CA GLU A 521 33.91 -46.37 5.38
C GLU A 521 35.38 -46.22 5.83
N ASP A 522 35.61 -45.29 6.74
CA ASP A 522 36.88 -45.08 7.38
C ASP A 522 36.72 -45.22 8.90
N GLU A 523 37.70 -45.79 9.56
CA GLU A 523 37.73 -45.94 11.00
C GLU A 523 38.64 -44.84 11.56
N ASP A 524 38.07 -43.93 12.32
CA ASP A 524 38.82 -42.84 12.93
C ASP A 524 39.82 -43.41 13.98
N GLU A 525 41.10 -43.31 13.69
CA GLU A 525 42.18 -43.87 14.49
C GLU A 525 42.22 -43.33 15.94
N GLY A 526 41.45 -42.27 16.27
CA GLY A 526 41.46 -41.63 17.59
C GLY A 526 40.27 -41.98 18.48
N SER A 527 39.11 -42.30 17.94
CA SER A 527 37.86 -42.53 18.69
C SER A 527 37.25 -43.90 18.51
N GLY A 528 37.70 -44.74 17.55
CA GLY A 528 37.15 -46.05 17.23
C GLY A 528 35.75 -46.00 16.63
N ASN A 529 35.25 -44.82 16.27
CA ASN A 529 33.95 -44.67 15.63
C ASN A 529 34.10 -44.81 14.11
N LYS A 530 33.20 -45.57 13.51
CA LYS A 530 33.14 -45.73 12.08
C LYS A 530 32.50 -44.47 11.48
N LEU A 531 33.24 -43.78 10.65
CA LEU A 531 32.75 -42.65 9.85
C LEU A 531 32.48 -43.12 8.41
N VAL A 532 31.36 -42.73 7.89
CA VAL A 532 31.00 -43.02 6.51
C VAL A 532 31.01 -41.72 5.71
N THR A 533 31.88 -41.63 4.73
CA THR A 533 31.93 -40.50 3.79
C THR A 533 31.33 -40.93 2.45
N PHE A 534 30.47 -40.09 1.92
CA PHE A 534 29.82 -40.34 0.65
C PHE A 534 29.68 -39.07 -0.19
N ALA A 535 29.72 -39.25 -1.49
CA ALA A 535 29.45 -38.16 -2.43
C ALA A 535 28.02 -38.27 -2.93
N VAL A 536 27.26 -37.20 -2.76
CA VAL A 536 25.89 -37.07 -3.28
C VAL A 536 25.83 -36.01 -4.36
N THR A 537 25.24 -36.36 -5.49
CA THR A 537 24.99 -35.42 -6.60
C THR A 537 23.49 -35.22 -6.73
N CYS A 538 23.05 -34.00 -6.57
CA CYS A 538 21.66 -33.57 -6.76
C CYS A 538 21.54 -32.85 -8.11
N VAL A 539 20.58 -33.22 -8.91
CA VAL A 539 20.31 -32.62 -10.22
C VAL A 539 19.24 -31.56 -10.05
N TYR A 540 19.51 -30.33 -10.46
CA TYR A 540 18.52 -29.27 -10.46
C TYR A 540 17.37 -29.57 -11.43
N LYS A 541 16.18 -29.15 -11.12
CA LYS A 541 15.09 -29.10 -12.11
C LYS A 541 15.54 -28.25 -13.29
N PRO A 542 15.33 -28.71 -14.54
CA PRO A 542 15.55 -27.87 -15.69
C PRO A 542 14.76 -26.57 -15.49
N PHE A 543 15.40 -25.46 -15.68
CA PHE A 543 14.71 -24.19 -15.80
C PHE A 543 13.83 -24.32 -17.04
N GLU A 544 12.52 -24.39 -16.90
CA GLU A 544 11.61 -24.16 -18.00
C GLU A 544 11.87 -22.72 -18.44
N ALA A 545 12.74 -22.56 -19.43
CA ALA A 545 12.79 -21.31 -20.18
C ALA A 545 11.36 -21.09 -20.66
N TYR A 546 10.75 -20.00 -20.26
CA TYR A 546 9.57 -19.48 -20.92
C TYR A 546 10.02 -19.17 -22.34
N GLU A 547 9.96 -20.19 -23.21
CA GLU A 547 10.09 -20.03 -24.64
C GLU A 547 8.87 -19.23 -25.09
N ASP A 548 9.13 -18.01 -25.55
CA ASP A 548 8.44 -17.39 -26.68
C ASP A 548 6.97 -16.95 -26.59
N GLU A 549 6.45 -16.54 -25.46
CA GLU A 549 5.30 -15.60 -25.52
C GLU A 549 5.74 -14.16 -25.89
N ALA A 550 7.02 -13.82 -25.71
CA ALA A 550 7.54 -12.49 -26.02
C ALA A 550 7.83 -12.25 -27.52
N GLU A 551 8.14 -13.30 -28.29
CA GLU A 551 8.35 -13.16 -29.74
C GLU A 551 7.03 -13.16 -30.52
N GLU A 552 6.02 -13.90 -30.09
CA GLU A 552 4.69 -13.87 -30.71
C GLU A 552 3.96 -12.55 -30.48
N ASP A 553 4.07 -11.97 -29.30
CA ASP A 553 3.49 -10.65 -28.99
C ASP A 553 4.22 -9.49 -29.69
N LEU A 554 5.50 -9.64 -29.98
CA LEU A 554 6.27 -8.68 -30.78
C LEU A 554 5.88 -8.73 -32.25
N GLN A 555 5.68 -9.92 -32.81
CA GLN A 555 5.29 -10.10 -34.19
C GLN A 555 3.85 -9.66 -34.47
N ILE A 556 2.92 -9.94 -33.55
CA ILE A 556 1.52 -9.47 -33.63
C ILE A 556 1.43 -7.93 -33.52
N ARG A 557 2.34 -7.30 -32.80
CA ARG A 557 2.40 -5.82 -32.69
C ARG A 557 3.09 -5.14 -33.88
N GLU A 558 4.04 -5.81 -34.53
CA GLU A 558 4.63 -5.31 -35.76
C GLU A 558 3.64 -5.40 -36.93
N ASP A 559 2.91 -6.50 -37.06
CA ASP A 559 1.86 -6.68 -38.10
C ASP A 559 0.69 -5.70 -37.89
N ALA A 560 0.30 -5.42 -36.64
CA ALA A 560 -0.74 -4.42 -36.34
C ALA A 560 -0.27 -2.97 -36.60
N ALA A 561 1.03 -2.70 -36.54
CA ALA A 561 1.60 -1.39 -36.84
C ALA A 561 1.75 -1.16 -38.36
N GLU A 562 1.97 -2.22 -39.16
CA GLU A 562 1.99 -2.12 -40.63
C GLU A 562 0.58 -2.02 -41.23
N GLU A 563 -0.42 -2.70 -40.67
CA GLU A 563 -1.81 -2.51 -41.12
C GLU A 563 -2.38 -1.11 -40.79
N GLY A 564 -1.91 -0.48 -39.70
CA GLY A 564 -2.32 0.88 -39.32
C GLY A 564 -1.79 2.00 -40.24
N THR A 565 -0.73 1.72 -41.01
CA THR A 565 -0.10 2.71 -41.91
C THR A 565 -0.60 2.63 -43.35
N ASN A 566 -1.28 1.57 -43.77
CA ASN A 566 -1.81 1.38 -45.12
C ASN A 566 -3.29 1.79 -45.28
N GLY A 567 -3.97 2.20 -44.20
CA GLY A 567 -5.40 2.60 -44.20
C GLY A 567 -5.68 4.08 -44.44
N ALA A 568 -4.64 4.92 -44.65
CA ALA A 568 -4.80 6.38 -44.77
C ALA A 568 -4.43 6.96 -46.14
N ALA A 569 -4.68 6.25 -47.23
CA ALA A 569 -4.57 6.81 -48.57
C ALA A 569 -5.61 6.22 -49.49
N SER A 570 -6.55 7.04 -49.86
CA SER A 570 -7.58 6.95 -50.92
C SER A 570 -9.03 6.72 -50.44
N THR A 571 -9.75 7.78 -50.40
CA THR A 571 -10.91 7.96 -51.31
C THR A 571 -11.41 9.39 -51.19
N ASP A 572 -11.06 10.12 -52.23
CA ASP A 572 -11.73 11.37 -52.62
C ASP A 572 -12.88 11.00 -53.52
N ASN A 573 -13.91 11.81 -53.46
CA ASN A 573 -14.90 12.13 -54.51
C ASN A 573 -16.21 11.36 -54.62
N THR A 574 -17.18 12.19 -54.52
CA THR A 574 -18.31 12.52 -55.40
C THR A 574 -19.71 12.09 -55.01
N ASN A 575 -20.47 13.17 -54.93
CA ASN A 575 -21.82 13.42 -55.46
C ASN A 575 -23.08 12.85 -54.78
N ALA A 576 -23.78 13.81 -54.27
CA ALA A 576 -25.03 14.36 -54.82
C ALA A 576 -26.33 13.54 -54.68
N ALA A 577 -27.21 14.20 -54.04
CA ALA A 577 -28.61 14.39 -54.40
C ALA A 577 -29.66 13.31 -54.10
N ASN A 578 -30.60 13.81 -53.44
CA ASN A 578 -32.05 13.71 -53.65
C ASN A 578 -32.90 12.71 -52.84
N THR A 579 -33.68 13.36 -52.07
CA THR A 579 -35.17 13.39 -52.06
C THR A 579 -35.93 12.18 -51.53
N THR A 580 -36.77 12.58 -50.64
CA THR A 580 -38.22 12.28 -50.49
C THR A 580 -38.66 10.99 -49.83
N ASP A 581 -39.34 11.23 -48.76
CA ASP A 581 -40.73 10.93 -48.47
C ASP A 581 -41.17 9.56 -47.99
N THR A 582 -42.06 9.72 -47.06
CA THR A 582 -43.25 8.95 -46.68
C THR A 582 -43.10 7.76 -45.77
N ALA A 583 -43.49 7.95 -44.55
CA ALA A 583 -44.84 7.61 -44.00
C ALA A 583 -45.12 6.13 -43.72
N ASN A 584 -45.52 5.94 -42.54
CA ASN A 584 -46.64 5.09 -42.06
C ASN A 584 -46.43 3.63 -41.68
N SER A 585 -46.93 3.45 -40.51
CA SER A 585 -47.88 2.45 -39.95
C SER A 585 -47.25 1.21 -39.33
N VAL A 586 -47.44 1.09 -38.01
CA VAL A 586 -48.53 0.38 -37.31
C VAL A 586 -48.47 -1.15 -37.45
N GLU A 587 -48.41 -1.79 -36.35
CA GLU A 587 -49.06 -2.96 -35.74
C GLU A 587 -48.08 -3.90 -35.04
N GLU A 588 -48.24 -4.02 -33.77
CA GLU A 588 -48.94 -5.06 -32.98
C GLU A 588 -48.51 -6.49 -33.27
N GLY A 589 -48.20 -7.18 -32.21
CA GLY A 589 -48.28 -8.63 -32.19
C GLY A 589 -47.46 -9.30 -31.11
N THR A 590 -47.97 -9.33 -29.92
CA THR A 590 -48.16 -10.45 -28.98
C THR A 590 -47.35 -11.74 -29.21
N GLY A 591 -46.82 -12.28 -28.13
CA GLY A 591 -46.91 -13.71 -27.92
C GLY A 591 -45.68 -14.38 -27.30
N ASN A 592 -45.75 -14.59 -26.06
CA ASN A 592 -45.58 -15.81 -25.24
C ASN A 592 -44.42 -16.82 -25.46
N GLU A 593 -43.87 -17.16 -24.27
CA GLU A 593 -43.50 -18.50 -23.78
C GLU A 593 -42.26 -19.18 -24.40
N GLN A 594 -41.21 -19.29 -23.67
CA GLN A 594 -40.81 -20.32 -22.66
C GLN A 594 -39.55 -19.91 -21.98
#